data_63ba35e24ee0fb03e8da096b1aad1008
#
_entry.id   63ba35e24ee0fb03e8da096b1aad1008
#
_cell.length_a   1.000
_cell.length_b   1.000
_cell.length_c   1.000
_cell.angle_alpha   90.00
_cell.angle_beta   90.00
_cell.angle_gamma   90.00
#
_symmetry.space_group_name_H-M   'P 1'
#
loop_
_entity.id
_entity.type
_entity.pdbx_description
1 polymer ?
#
loop_
_entity_poly.entity_id
_entity_poly.type
_entity_poly.pdbx_seq_one_letter_code
_entity_poly.pdbx_strand_id
1 'polypeptide(L)'
;MVGLFNNPKRKMRKLVDDGDYEGALALGHSLEKEKKYQHDEQLLFIIGSVYYILGDADNSLKYLDKSLEINSYDTEALLLKANVHMHLKEKETAIDCCRKILVIDEENWQVKDLLSDLENS
;
A
#
# COMPACT_ATOMS: atom_id res chain seq x y z
N MET A 1 -30.44 -3.26 6.87
CA MET A 1 -29.24 -2.51 6.47
C MET A 1 -28.05 -3.44 6.37
N VAL A 2 -28.14 -4.32 5.44
CA VAL A 2 -27.14 -5.37 5.23
C VAL A 2 -25.79 -4.75 4.87
N GLY A 3 -25.75 -3.69 4.06
CA GLY A 3 -24.51 -3.08 3.60
C GLY A 3 -23.63 -2.48 4.69
N LEU A 4 -24.20 -2.03 5.80
CA LEU A 4 -23.42 -1.46 6.91
C LEU A 4 -22.65 -2.51 7.69
N PHE A 5 -23.21 -3.70 7.80
CA PHE A 5 -22.61 -4.79 8.55
C PHE A 5 -21.76 -5.71 7.67
N ASN A 6 -21.93 -5.63 6.35
CA ASN A 6 -21.26 -6.48 5.39
C ASN A 6 -20.32 -5.70 4.47
N ASN A 7 -19.62 -4.70 5.01
CA ASN A 7 -18.59 -4.01 4.26
C ASN A 7 -17.35 -4.89 4.22
N PRO A 8 -17.06 -5.54 3.07
CA PRO A 8 -15.98 -6.51 3.01
C PRO A 8 -14.59 -5.89 3.21
N LYS A 9 -14.38 -4.64 2.79
CA LYS A 9 -13.10 -3.97 3.02
C LYS A 9 -12.88 -3.70 4.50
N ARG A 10 -13.92 -3.35 5.21
CA ARG A 10 -13.86 -3.16 6.66
C ARG A 10 -13.56 -4.48 7.37
N LYS A 11 -14.20 -5.55 6.93
CA LYS A 11 -13.94 -6.90 7.44
C LYS A 11 -12.49 -7.29 7.20
N MET A 12 -11.96 -7.00 6.03
CA MET A 12 -10.57 -7.27 5.69
C MET A 12 -9.61 -6.52 6.61
N ARG A 13 -9.88 -5.21 6.85
CA ARG A 13 -9.07 -4.41 7.77
C ARG A 13 -9.09 -4.97 9.19
N LYS A 14 -10.26 -5.44 9.64
CA LYS A 14 -10.37 -6.07 10.95
C LYS A 14 -9.52 -7.33 11.04
N LEU A 15 -9.51 -8.15 10.01
CA LEU A 15 -8.66 -9.34 9.95
C LEU A 15 -7.18 -8.96 10.05
N VAL A 16 -6.78 -7.89 9.38
CA VAL A 16 -5.41 -7.37 9.48
C VAL A 16 -5.11 -6.92 10.91
N ASP A 17 -6.01 -6.15 11.51
CA ASP A 17 -5.84 -5.66 12.87
C ASP A 17 -5.74 -6.79 13.89
N ASP A 18 -6.47 -7.88 13.65
CA ASP A 18 -6.45 -9.06 14.50
C ASP A 18 -5.23 -9.98 14.22
N GLY A 19 -4.41 -9.65 13.23
CA GLY A 19 -3.23 -10.44 12.86
C GLY A 19 -3.53 -11.64 11.99
N ASP A 20 -4.75 -11.76 11.48
CA ASP A 20 -5.14 -12.85 10.58
C ASP A 20 -4.84 -12.44 9.13
N TYR A 21 -3.55 -12.44 8.79
CA TYR A 21 -3.09 -11.99 7.46
C TYR A 21 -3.49 -12.95 6.35
N GLU A 22 -3.47 -14.24 6.62
CA GLU A 22 -3.92 -15.25 5.64
C GLU A 22 -5.41 -15.10 5.35
N GLY A 23 -6.22 -14.90 6.39
CA GLY A 23 -7.66 -14.65 6.23
C GLY A 23 -7.92 -13.35 5.46
N ALA A 24 -7.15 -12.30 5.75
CA ALA A 24 -7.26 -11.03 5.04
C ALA A 24 -6.94 -11.19 3.55
N LEU A 25 -5.88 -11.92 3.22
CA LEU A 25 -5.52 -12.18 1.82
C LEU A 25 -6.55 -13.03 1.10
N ALA A 26 -7.07 -14.08 1.77
CA ALA A 26 -8.11 -14.94 1.17
C ALA A 26 -9.34 -14.12 0.83
N LEU A 27 -9.79 -13.26 1.76
CA LEU A 27 -10.92 -12.37 1.51
C LEU A 27 -10.60 -11.37 0.40
N GLY A 28 -9.42 -10.74 0.42
CA GLY A 28 -9.00 -9.77 -0.59
C GLY A 28 -8.97 -10.38 -1.98
N HIS A 29 -8.40 -11.56 -2.13
CA HIS A 29 -8.34 -12.26 -3.42
C HIS A 29 -9.71 -12.70 -3.90
N SER A 30 -10.61 -13.04 -3.00
CA SER A 30 -12.00 -13.33 -3.36
C SER A 30 -12.68 -12.07 -3.89
N LEU A 31 -12.48 -10.92 -3.21
CA LEU A 31 -13.10 -9.65 -3.59
C LEU A 31 -12.57 -9.13 -4.92
N GLU A 32 -11.27 -9.25 -5.18
CA GLU A 32 -10.71 -8.72 -6.42
C GLU A 32 -11.24 -9.40 -7.68
N LYS A 33 -11.82 -10.60 -7.53
CA LYS A 33 -12.46 -11.31 -8.64
C LYS A 33 -13.84 -10.76 -8.96
N GLU A 34 -14.45 -10.04 -8.02
CA GLU A 34 -15.76 -9.45 -8.23
C GLU A 34 -15.65 -8.19 -9.09
N LYS A 35 -16.50 -8.07 -10.10
CA LYS A 35 -16.44 -6.98 -11.07
C LYS A 35 -16.43 -5.59 -10.42
N LYS A 36 -17.21 -5.41 -9.35
CA LYS A 36 -17.31 -4.11 -8.68
C LYS A 36 -16.04 -3.67 -7.94
N TYR A 37 -15.11 -4.60 -7.68
CA TYR A 37 -13.86 -4.31 -6.97
C TYR A 37 -12.62 -4.34 -7.86
N GLN A 38 -12.77 -4.55 -9.17
CA GLN A 38 -11.62 -4.68 -10.07
C GLN A 38 -10.74 -3.43 -10.15
N HIS A 39 -11.33 -2.25 -9.91
CA HIS A 39 -10.62 -0.97 -9.93
C HIS A 39 -10.74 -0.24 -8.60
N ASP A 40 -10.82 -0.99 -7.51
CA ASP A 40 -10.92 -0.42 -6.17
C ASP A 40 -9.51 -0.23 -5.60
N GLU A 41 -9.04 1.02 -5.63
CA GLU A 41 -7.68 1.34 -5.16
C GLU A 41 -7.46 0.98 -3.69
N GLN A 42 -8.49 1.15 -2.84
CA GLN A 42 -8.39 0.82 -1.42
C GLN A 42 -8.16 -0.67 -1.20
N LEU A 43 -8.91 -1.51 -1.93
CA LEU A 43 -8.73 -2.95 -1.84
C LEU A 43 -7.31 -3.36 -2.25
N LEU A 44 -6.85 -2.82 -3.36
CA LEU A 44 -5.51 -3.11 -3.86
C LEU A 44 -4.43 -2.67 -2.88
N PHE A 45 -4.61 -1.49 -2.27
CA PHE A 45 -3.69 -1.00 -1.24
C PHE A 45 -3.66 -1.93 -0.02
N ILE A 46 -4.82 -2.36 0.46
CA ILE A 46 -4.89 -3.26 1.62
C ILE A 46 -4.17 -4.57 1.31
N ILE A 47 -4.41 -5.16 0.15
CA ILE A 47 -3.74 -6.41 -0.26
C ILE A 47 -2.21 -6.20 -0.29
N GLY A 48 -1.76 -5.11 -0.91
CA GLY A 48 -0.34 -4.78 -0.97
C GLY A 48 0.27 -4.59 0.41
N SER A 49 -0.47 -3.96 1.33
CA SER A 49 -0.04 -3.75 2.71
C SER A 49 0.12 -5.07 3.46
N VAL A 50 -0.78 -6.01 3.27
CA VAL A 50 -0.71 -7.32 3.92
C VAL A 50 0.52 -8.08 3.42
N TYR A 51 0.76 -8.06 2.11
CA TYR A 51 1.98 -8.68 1.57
C TYR A 51 3.25 -8.04 2.14
N TYR A 52 3.25 -6.72 2.33
CA TYR A 52 4.37 -6.05 2.97
C TYR A 52 4.62 -6.58 4.40
N ILE A 53 3.55 -6.70 5.19
CA ILE A 53 3.64 -7.23 6.56
C ILE A 53 4.19 -8.66 6.55
N LEU A 54 3.80 -9.46 5.57
CA LEU A 54 4.28 -10.85 5.43
C LEU A 54 5.68 -10.96 4.85
N GLY A 55 6.29 -9.85 4.46
CA GLY A 55 7.64 -9.84 3.88
C GLY A 55 7.70 -10.27 2.42
N ASP A 56 6.56 -10.27 1.73
CA ASP A 56 6.49 -10.60 0.30
C ASP A 56 6.56 -9.33 -0.53
N ALA A 57 7.77 -8.87 -0.78
CA ALA A 57 8.01 -7.61 -1.48
C ALA A 57 7.47 -7.61 -2.91
N ASP A 58 7.63 -8.70 -3.64
CA ASP A 58 7.20 -8.77 -5.04
C ASP A 58 5.69 -8.60 -5.17
N ASN A 59 4.92 -9.33 -4.37
CA ASN A 59 3.46 -9.20 -4.39
C ASN A 59 3.00 -7.87 -3.82
N SER A 60 3.68 -7.36 -2.79
CA SER A 60 3.37 -6.03 -2.25
C SER A 60 3.50 -4.97 -3.35
N LEU A 61 4.62 -4.95 -4.06
CA LEU A 61 4.84 -3.98 -5.14
C LEU A 61 3.83 -4.13 -6.27
N LYS A 62 3.48 -5.36 -6.62
CA LYS A 62 2.48 -5.64 -7.65
C LYS A 62 1.15 -4.94 -7.32
N TYR A 63 0.66 -5.11 -6.10
CA TYR A 63 -0.62 -4.53 -5.70
C TYR A 63 -0.54 -3.02 -5.44
N LEU A 64 0.57 -2.54 -4.88
CA LEU A 64 0.78 -1.11 -4.71
C LEU A 64 0.83 -0.39 -6.05
N ASP A 65 1.50 -0.97 -7.04
CA ASP A 65 1.57 -0.38 -8.37
C ASP A 65 0.21 -0.35 -9.04
N LYS A 66 -0.59 -1.40 -8.88
CA LYS A 66 -1.98 -1.40 -9.37
C LYS A 66 -2.81 -0.30 -8.71
N SER A 67 -2.65 -0.11 -7.41
CA SER A 67 -3.34 0.97 -6.68
C SER A 67 -2.91 2.34 -7.20
N LEU A 68 -1.61 2.53 -7.43
CA LEU A 68 -1.06 3.79 -7.92
C LEU A 68 -1.40 4.06 -9.39
N GLU A 69 -1.68 3.04 -10.19
CA GLU A 69 -2.21 3.23 -11.55
C GLU A 69 -3.59 3.89 -11.52
N ILE A 70 -4.39 3.57 -10.50
CA ILE A 70 -5.72 4.16 -10.34
C ILE A 70 -5.62 5.56 -9.76
N ASN A 71 -4.78 5.75 -8.74
CA ASN A 71 -4.57 7.05 -8.11
C ASN A 71 -3.08 7.26 -7.85
N SER A 72 -2.42 7.92 -8.79
CA SER A 72 -0.98 8.20 -8.73
C SER A 72 -0.60 9.23 -7.67
N TYR A 73 -1.58 9.91 -7.08
CA TYR A 73 -1.38 10.94 -6.06
C TYR A 73 -1.59 10.42 -4.64
N ASP A 74 -1.73 9.12 -4.46
CA ASP A 74 -1.89 8.52 -3.14
C ASP A 74 -0.54 8.47 -2.42
N THR A 75 -0.31 9.44 -1.53
CA THR A 75 0.96 9.55 -0.80
C THR A 75 1.18 8.39 0.16
N GLU A 76 0.12 7.80 0.69
CA GLU A 76 0.22 6.64 1.57
C GLU A 76 0.75 5.43 0.81
N ALA A 77 0.21 5.18 -0.39
CA ALA A 77 0.69 4.09 -1.24
C ALA A 77 2.13 4.33 -1.71
N LEU A 78 2.48 5.57 -2.06
CA LEU A 78 3.85 5.93 -2.43
C LEU A 78 4.83 5.73 -1.27
N LEU A 79 4.42 6.08 -0.06
CA LEU A 79 5.27 5.89 1.12
C LEU A 79 5.49 4.41 1.41
N LEU A 80 4.45 3.60 1.32
CA LEU A 80 4.58 2.16 1.51
C LEU A 80 5.49 1.56 0.44
N LYS A 81 5.36 2.01 -0.80
CA LYS A 81 6.25 1.58 -1.88
C LYS A 81 7.70 1.95 -1.59
N ALA A 82 7.95 3.16 -1.07
CA ALA A 82 9.29 3.57 -0.65
C ALA A 82 9.84 2.61 0.42
N ASN A 83 8.99 2.24 1.39
CA ASN A 83 9.40 1.32 2.46
C ASN A 83 9.76 -0.06 1.91
N VAL A 84 9.00 -0.57 0.94
CA VAL A 84 9.32 -1.84 0.30
C VAL A 84 10.70 -1.77 -0.37
N HIS A 85 10.95 -0.71 -1.13
CA HIS A 85 12.25 -0.54 -1.82
C HIS A 85 13.40 -0.37 -0.84
N MET A 86 13.17 0.27 0.31
CA MET A 86 14.19 0.35 1.36
C MET A 86 14.54 -1.04 1.91
N HIS A 87 13.55 -1.88 2.13
CA HIS A 87 13.79 -3.26 2.57
C HIS A 87 14.54 -4.08 1.52
N LEU A 88 14.33 -3.79 0.25
CA LEU A 88 15.05 -4.41 -0.86
C LEU A 88 16.44 -3.80 -1.09
N LYS A 89 16.79 -2.77 -0.33
CA LYS A 89 18.04 -2.00 -0.47
C LYS A 89 18.15 -1.32 -1.84
N GLU A 90 17.02 -0.95 -2.39
CA GLU A 90 16.92 -0.22 -3.66
C GLU A 90 16.74 1.27 -3.37
N LYS A 91 17.81 1.88 -2.91
CA LYS A 91 17.86 3.25 -2.41
C LYS A 91 17.33 4.27 -3.42
N GLU A 92 17.75 4.19 -4.66
CA GLU A 92 17.36 5.20 -5.67
C GLU A 92 15.87 5.17 -5.95
N THR A 93 15.26 3.98 -6.00
CA THR A 93 13.81 3.85 -6.21
C THR A 93 13.05 4.41 -5.00
N ALA A 94 13.54 4.14 -3.79
CA ALA A 94 12.93 4.69 -2.58
C ALA A 94 13.01 6.23 -2.58
N ILE A 95 14.14 6.80 -2.98
CA ILE A 95 14.31 8.25 -3.12
C ILE A 95 13.30 8.82 -4.13
N ASP A 96 13.12 8.17 -5.26
CA ASP A 96 12.16 8.63 -6.28
C ASP A 96 10.74 8.67 -5.72
N CYS A 97 10.34 7.67 -4.92
CA CYS A 97 9.03 7.67 -4.27
C CYS A 97 8.88 8.86 -3.31
N CYS A 98 9.92 9.14 -2.51
CA CYS A 98 9.90 10.28 -1.59
C CYS A 98 9.76 11.61 -2.33
N ARG A 99 10.47 11.76 -3.43
CA ARG A 99 10.39 12.98 -4.26
C ARG A 99 8.99 13.17 -4.85
N LYS A 100 8.36 12.09 -5.30
CA LYS A 100 6.98 12.14 -5.80
C LYS A 100 6.01 12.60 -4.71
N ILE A 101 6.19 12.09 -3.49
CA ILE A 101 5.35 12.52 -2.35
C ILE A 101 5.52 14.00 -2.11
N LEU A 102 6.75 14.53 -2.14
CA LEU A 102 7.02 15.93 -1.87
C LEU A 102 6.52 16.86 -2.98
N VAL A 103 6.33 16.37 -4.19
CA VAL A 103 5.66 17.14 -5.24
C VAL A 103 4.17 17.32 -4.90
N ILE A 104 3.56 16.30 -4.32
CA ILE A 104 2.12 16.30 -3.95
C ILE A 104 1.90 17.05 -2.64
N ASP A 105 2.77 16.81 -1.66
CA ASP A 105 2.68 17.32 -0.29
C ASP A 105 4.05 17.85 0.12
N GLU A 106 4.35 19.08 -0.31
CA GLU A 106 5.67 19.69 -0.14
C GLU A 106 6.02 20.00 1.32
N GLU A 107 5.04 20.04 2.22
CA GLU A 107 5.25 20.30 3.63
C GLU A 107 5.37 19.02 4.46
N ASN A 108 5.41 17.87 3.84
CA ASN A 108 5.52 16.59 4.54
C ASN A 108 6.91 16.44 5.16
N TRP A 109 7.05 16.86 6.42
CA TRP A 109 8.34 16.86 7.10
C TRP A 109 8.88 15.46 7.34
N GLN A 110 7.99 14.48 7.55
CA GLN A 110 8.40 13.08 7.75
C GLN A 110 9.10 12.53 6.52
N VAL A 111 8.56 12.83 5.35
CA VAL A 111 9.16 12.39 4.09
C VAL A 111 10.41 13.18 3.76
N LYS A 112 10.47 14.48 4.12
CA LYS A 112 11.70 15.27 4.00
C LYS A 112 12.84 14.67 4.82
N ASP A 113 12.54 14.26 6.06
CA ASP A 113 13.54 13.62 6.92
C ASP A 113 13.97 12.27 6.34
N LEU A 114 13.02 11.47 5.88
CA LEU A 114 13.32 10.19 5.26
C LEU A 114 14.20 10.35 4.02
N LEU A 115 13.86 11.31 3.17
CA LEU A 115 14.65 11.60 1.97
C LEU A 115 16.08 12.02 2.34
N SER A 116 16.22 12.89 3.33
CA SER A 116 17.53 13.35 3.81
C SER A 116 18.35 12.16 4.31
N ASP A 117 17.75 11.28 5.09
CA ASP A 117 18.44 10.09 5.61
C ASP A 117 18.88 9.17 4.47
N LEU A 118 18.03 8.97 3.46
CA LEU A 118 18.36 8.13 2.31
C LEU A 118 19.49 8.73 1.48
N GLU A 119 19.46 10.04 1.26
CA GLU A 119 20.48 10.71 0.47
C GLU A 119 21.84 10.76 1.17
N ASN A 120 21.85 10.70 2.50
CA ASN A 120 23.06 10.76 3.31
C ASN A 120 23.60 9.37 3.72
N SER A 121 22.96 8.30 3.28
CA SER A 121 23.37 6.94 3.66
C SER A 121 24.36 6.32 2.67
#